data_0321151ba3d77a6cecba8d31fd1e6721
#
_entry.id   0321151ba3d77a6cecba8d31fd1e6721
#
_cell.length_a   1.000
_cell.length_b   1.000
_cell.length_c   1.000
_cell.angle_alpha   90.00
_cell.angle_beta   90.00
_cell.angle_gamma   90.00
#
_symmetry.space_group_name_H-M   'P 1'
#
loop_
_entity.id
_entity.type
_entity.pdbx_description
1 polymer ?
#
loop_
_entity_poly.entity_id
_entity_poly.type
_entity_poly.pdbx_seq_one_letter_code
_entity_poly.pdbx_strand_id
1 'polypeptide(L)'
;SQYNITIDYIEYDPEGSEVDGEYLIITNHDNYNINMEGWYLQDEAARTAYEFNYTLEINTSVRIYTGSGEDNQTALFWGWYQGIWNNSGDMAILQDENGLMVDYYRYGYD
;
A
#
# COMPACT_ATOMS: atom_id res chain seq x y z
N SER A 1 7.28 12.21 9.30
CA SER A 1 6.49 11.29 10.11
C SER A 1 7.32 10.76 11.26
N GLN A 2 6.67 10.39 12.35
CA GLN A 2 7.34 9.73 13.47
C GLN A 2 7.63 8.25 13.20
N TYR A 3 7.12 7.72 12.10
CA TYR A 3 7.31 6.33 11.71
C TYR A 3 8.32 6.25 10.57
N ASN A 4 9.23 5.27 10.64
CA ASN A 4 10.16 4.99 9.56
C ASN A 4 9.60 3.84 8.70
N ILE A 5 8.47 4.11 8.09
CA ILE A 5 7.74 3.21 7.19
C ILE A 5 7.78 3.83 5.80
N THR A 6 8.16 3.04 4.80
CA THR A 6 8.26 3.53 3.42
C THR A 6 7.42 2.71 2.47
N ILE A 7 6.88 3.39 1.45
CA ILE A 7 6.32 2.75 0.27
C ILE A 7 7.48 2.59 -0.71
N ASP A 8 7.81 1.36 -1.08
CA ASP A 8 9.03 1.10 -1.84
C ASP A 8 8.81 0.88 -3.32
N TYR A 9 7.61 0.42 -3.71
CA TYR A 9 7.38 -0.01 -5.08
C TYR A 9 5.89 -0.18 -5.36
N ILE A 10 5.49 0.14 -6.59
CA ILE A 10 4.15 -0.14 -7.08
C ILE A 10 4.26 -0.86 -8.41
N GLU A 11 3.73 -2.10 -8.48
CA GLU A 11 3.56 -2.82 -9.74
C GLU A 11 2.25 -2.35 -10.38
N TYR A 12 2.33 -1.31 -11.20
CA TYR A 12 1.14 -0.65 -11.75
C TYR A 12 0.72 -1.19 -13.12
N ASP A 13 1.59 -1.93 -13.80
CA ASP A 13 1.32 -2.46 -15.14
C ASP A 13 1.79 -3.91 -15.24
N PRO A 14 1.19 -4.83 -14.48
CA PRO A 14 1.60 -6.22 -14.48
C PRO A 14 1.23 -6.90 -15.79
N GLU A 15 1.94 -7.98 -16.12
CA GLU A 15 1.52 -8.87 -17.20
C GLU A 15 0.25 -9.61 -16.76
N GLY A 16 -0.67 -9.85 -17.70
CA GLY A 16 -1.93 -10.54 -17.43
C GLY A 16 -2.96 -9.63 -16.79
N SER A 17 -3.65 -10.13 -15.77
CA SER A 17 -4.72 -9.39 -15.11
C SER A 17 -4.17 -8.23 -14.29
N GLU A 18 -4.64 -7.01 -14.57
CA GLU A 18 -4.27 -5.83 -13.79
C GLU A 18 -4.72 -5.97 -12.34
N VAL A 19 -5.94 -6.42 -12.12
CA VAL A 19 -6.51 -6.56 -10.78
C VAL A 19 -5.70 -7.54 -9.94
N ASP A 20 -5.38 -8.69 -10.51
CA ASP A 20 -4.71 -9.76 -9.76
C ASP A 20 -3.21 -9.57 -9.65
N GLY A 21 -2.62 -8.85 -10.60
CA GLY A 21 -1.18 -8.66 -10.66
C GLY A 21 -0.68 -7.38 -10.00
N GLU A 22 -1.56 -6.40 -9.80
CA GLU A 22 -1.20 -5.10 -9.24
C GLU A 22 -0.94 -5.22 -7.74
N TYR A 23 0.17 -4.63 -7.27
CA TYR A 23 0.48 -4.60 -5.85
C TYR A 23 1.40 -3.44 -5.50
N LEU A 24 1.48 -3.16 -4.21
CA LEU A 24 2.35 -2.14 -3.63
C LEU A 24 3.11 -2.76 -2.46
N ILE A 25 4.35 -2.33 -2.25
CA ILE A 25 5.20 -2.84 -1.16
C ILE A 25 5.42 -1.75 -0.12
N ILE A 26 5.23 -2.10 1.15
CA ILE A 26 5.54 -1.25 2.30
C ILE A 26 6.57 -1.97 3.17
N THR A 27 7.54 -1.22 3.68
CA THR A 27 8.60 -1.77 4.56
C THR A 27 8.68 -1.00 5.87
N ASN A 28 8.86 -1.73 6.96
CA ASN A 28 9.10 -1.16 8.29
C ASN A 28 10.61 -1.09 8.54
N HIS A 29 11.15 0.12 8.66
CA HIS A 29 12.55 0.37 8.97
C HIS A 29 12.76 0.76 10.43
N ASP A 30 11.71 0.81 11.23
CA ASP A 30 11.83 1.04 12.66
C ASP A 30 12.38 -0.21 13.34
N ASN A 31 12.89 -0.04 14.55
CA ASN A 31 13.41 -1.15 15.34
C ASN A 31 12.37 -1.71 16.33
N TYR A 32 11.11 -1.57 16.01
CA TYR A 32 9.97 -2.14 16.73
C TYR A 32 8.82 -2.41 15.76
N ASN A 33 7.93 -3.31 16.15
CA ASN A 33 6.76 -3.63 15.36
C ASN A 33 5.79 -2.45 15.33
N ILE A 34 5.16 -2.22 14.20
CA ILE A 34 4.21 -1.11 14.03
C ILE A 34 2.80 -1.67 13.86
N ASN A 35 1.92 -1.33 14.79
CA ASN A 35 0.51 -1.63 14.68
C ASN A 35 -0.13 -0.60 13.75
N MET A 36 -0.57 -1.04 12.57
CA MET A 36 -1.15 -0.17 11.55
C MET A 36 -2.69 -0.15 11.60
N GLU A 37 -3.30 -0.62 12.68
CA GLU A 37 -4.76 -0.62 12.79
C GLU A 37 -5.31 0.80 12.57
N GLY A 38 -6.26 0.92 11.65
CA GLY A 38 -6.88 2.20 11.32
C GLY A 38 -6.09 3.09 10.37
N TRP A 39 -4.92 2.64 9.91
CA TRP A 39 -4.19 3.37 8.86
C TRP A 39 -4.87 3.17 7.52
N TYR A 40 -4.62 4.11 6.58
CA TYR A 40 -5.23 4.08 5.25
C TYR A 40 -4.17 4.15 4.17
N LEU A 41 -4.44 3.44 3.06
CA LEU A 41 -3.68 3.55 1.83
C LEU A 41 -4.65 3.93 0.72
N GLN A 42 -4.32 4.94 -0.09
CA GLN A 42 -5.19 5.37 -1.19
C GLN A 42 -4.37 5.91 -2.36
N ASP A 43 -5.01 5.95 -3.54
CA ASP A 43 -4.45 6.60 -4.71
C ASP A 43 -4.70 8.11 -4.64
N GLU A 44 -4.09 8.88 -5.54
CA GLU A 44 -4.20 10.34 -5.57
C GLU A 44 -5.66 10.78 -5.73
N ALA A 45 -6.43 10.08 -6.56
CA ALA A 45 -7.84 10.41 -6.80
C ALA A 45 -8.75 10.00 -5.63
N ALA A 46 -8.24 9.22 -4.69
CA ALA A 46 -8.95 8.74 -3.50
C ALA A 46 -10.28 8.04 -3.85
N ARG A 47 -10.29 7.28 -4.96
CA ARG A 47 -11.49 6.55 -5.38
C ARG A 47 -11.87 5.44 -4.43
N THR A 48 -10.86 4.89 -3.76
CA THR A 48 -11.00 3.80 -2.80
C THR A 48 -9.86 3.92 -1.80
N ALA A 49 -10.08 3.46 -0.57
CA ALA A 49 -9.06 3.45 0.46
C ALA A 49 -9.00 2.07 1.08
N TYR A 50 -7.78 1.59 1.31
CA TYR A 50 -7.56 0.35 2.05
C TYR A 50 -7.30 0.70 3.50
N GLU A 51 -8.12 0.19 4.42
CA GLU A 51 -7.92 0.37 5.85
C GLU A 51 -7.21 -0.85 6.41
N PHE A 52 -6.09 -0.62 7.11
CA PHE A 52 -5.28 -1.69 7.69
C PHE A 52 -5.85 -2.18 9.00
N ASN A 53 -5.74 -3.48 9.23
CA ASN A 53 -5.88 -4.11 10.53
C ASN A 53 -4.76 -5.14 10.61
N TYR A 54 -3.51 -4.65 10.83
CA TYR A 54 -2.32 -5.42 10.56
C TYR A 54 -1.14 -4.84 11.36
N THR A 55 -0.23 -5.72 11.80
CA THR A 55 1.02 -5.31 12.44
C THR A 55 2.18 -5.64 11.50
N LEU A 56 2.93 -4.61 11.11
CA LEU A 56 4.12 -4.76 10.26
C LEU A 56 5.33 -4.93 11.17
N GLU A 57 5.92 -6.12 11.14
CA GLU A 57 7.03 -6.46 12.02
C GLU A 57 8.32 -5.77 11.63
N ILE A 58 9.24 -5.70 12.57
CA ILE A 58 10.58 -5.08 12.41
C ILE A 58 11.26 -5.61 11.16
N ASN A 59 11.81 -4.71 10.34
CA ASN A 59 12.62 -5.05 9.18
C ASN A 59 11.94 -6.01 8.20
N THR A 60 10.62 -5.97 8.13
CA THR A 60 9.86 -6.77 7.18
C THR A 60 9.11 -5.89 6.20
N SER A 61 8.71 -6.50 5.09
CA SER A 61 7.89 -5.87 4.07
C SER A 61 6.59 -6.63 3.91
N VAL A 62 5.57 -5.93 3.44
CA VAL A 62 4.28 -6.52 3.11
C VAL A 62 3.85 -6.03 1.73
N ARG A 63 3.22 -6.90 0.95
CA ARG A 63 2.58 -6.52 -0.30
C ARG A 63 1.11 -6.28 -0.05
N ILE A 64 0.58 -5.23 -0.63
CA ILE A 64 -0.87 -4.98 -0.65
C ILE A 64 -1.31 -5.15 -2.10
N TYR A 65 -2.03 -6.24 -2.38
CA TYR A 65 -2.57 -6.54 -3.70
C TYR A 65 -3.87 -5.80 -3.91
N THR A 66 -4.11 -5.35 -5.14
CA THR A 66 -5.36 -4.66 -5.49
C THR A 66 -6.56 -5.60 -5.43
N GLY A 67 -6.41 -6.81 -5.93
CA GLY A 67 -7.50 -7.78 -6.03
C GLY A 67 -7.81 -8.50 -4.74
N SER A 68 -8.56 -9.58 -4.88
CA SER A 68 -9.03 -10.38 -3.75
C SER A 68 -8.09 -11.53 -3.46
N GLY A 69 -8.05 -11.94 -2.20
CA GLY A 69 -7.24 -13.06 -1.74
C GLY A 69 -7.37 -13.19 -0.25
N GLU A 70 -6.59 -14.11 0.31
CA GLU A 70 -6.59 -14.36 1.75
C GLU A 70 -5.36 -13.69 2.38
N ASP A 71 -5.60 -12.79 3.32
CA ASP A 71 -4.54 -12.05 4.01
C ASP A 71 -3.64 -13.00 4.82
N ASN A 72 -2.35 -12.70 4.80
CA ASN A 72 -1.38 -13.33 5.69
C ASN A 72 -0.32 -12.30 6.08
N GLN A 73 0.75 -12.73 6.77
CA GLN A 73 1.76 -11.79 7.29
C GLN A 73 2.54 -11.06 6.19
N THR A 74 2.64 -11.63 4.99
CA THR A 74 3.42 -11.05 3.89
C THR A 74 2.58 -10.48 2.76
N ALA A 75 1.27 -10.73 2.76
CA ALA A 75 0.38 -10.29 1.69
C ALA A 75 -0.99 -9.91 2.23
N LEU A 76 -1.42 -8.71 1.88
CA LEU A 76 -2.74 -8.20 2.19
C LEU A 76 -3.49 -7.96 0.88
N PHE A 77 -4.82 -8.02 0.89
CA PHE A 77 -5.64 -7.91 -0.30
C PHE A 77 -6.69 -6.83 -0.10
N TRP A 78 -6.63 -5.82 -0.98
CA TRP A 78 -7.59 -4.71 -0.98
C TRP A 78 -9.00 -5.19 -1.28
N GLY A 79 -9.11 -6.16 -2.20
CA GLY A 79 -10.40 -6.67 -2.62
C GLY A 79 -11.13 -5.76 -3.59
N TRP A 80 -10.41 -4.90 -4.30
CA TRP A 80 -11.00 -3.99 -5.29
C TRP A 80 -11.24 -4.73 -6.60
N TYR A 81 -12.17 -4.25 -7.40
CA TYR A 81 -12.66 -4.98 -8.58
C TYR A 81 -11.98 -4.58 -9.88
N GLN A 82 -11.13 -3.57 -9.84
CA GLN A 82 -10.43 -3.08 -11.03
C GLN A 82 -9.08 -2.52 -10.62
N GLY A 83 -8.22 -2.22 -11.59
CA GLY A 83 -6.93 -1.61 -11.31
C GLY A 83 -7.08 -0.27 -10.58
N ILE A 84 -6.17 -0.02 -9.64
CA ILE A 84 -6.13 1.23 -8.86
C ILE A 84 -5.06 2.15 -9.40
N TRP A 85 -3.87 1.60 -9.69
CA TRP A 85 -2.68 2.37 -10.01
C TRP A 85 -2.61 2.62 -11.51
N ASN A 86 -2.75 3.89 -11.92
CA ASN A 86 -2.80 4.28 -13.33
C ASN A 86 -1.46 4.03 -14.02
N ASN A 87 -1.49 3.50 -15.25
CA ASN A 87 -0.28 3.20 -16.01
C ASN A 87 0.50 4.47 -16.38
N SER A 88 -0.19 5.58 -16.57
CA SER A 88 0.44 6.85 -16.95
C SER A 88 1.03 7.62 -15.79
N GLY A 89 0.68 7.26 -14.58
CA GLY A 89 1.19 7.91 -13.37
C GLY A 89 0.13 7.98 -12.28
N ASP A 90 0.60 7.90 -11.05
CA ASP A 90 -0.28 7.98 -9.89
C ASP A 90 0.57 8.29 -8.66
N MET A 91 -0.08 8.43 -7.52
CA MET A 91 0.57 8.63 -6.25
C MET A 91 -0.15 7.82 -5.19
N ALA A 92 0.61 6.98 -4.48
CA ALA A 92 0.10 6.27 -3.31
C ALA A 92 0.36 7.11 -2.07
N ILE A 93 -0.62 7.20 -1.19
CA ILE A 93 -0.54 7.97 0.05
C ILE A 93 -0.87 7.04 1.20
N LEU A 94 0.05 6.93 2.16
CA LEU A 94 -0.13 6.16 3.38
C LEU A 94 -0.34 7.12 4.55
N GLN A 95 -1.45 6.99 5.25
CA GLN A 95 -1.81 7.84 6.39
C GLN A 95 -2.02 6.99 7.63
N ASP A 96 -1.70 7.55 8.80
CA ASP A 96 -1.94 6.86 10.07
C ASP A 96 -3.41 7.01 10.50
N GLU A 97 -3.76 6.49 11.68
CA GLU A 97 -5.12 6.49 12.21
C GLU A 97 -5.66 7.90 12.49
N ASN A 98 -4.78 8.89 12.56
CA ASN A 98 -5.15 10.29 12.76
C ASN A 98 -5.22 11.08 11.45
N GLY A 99 -4.98 10.40 10.31
CA GLY A 99 -4.99 11.04 9.02
C GLY A 99 -3.69 11.76 8.67
N LEU A 100 -2.62 11.58 9.45
CA LEU A 100 -1.32 12.18 9.17
C LEU A 100 -0.57 11.33 8.17
N MET A 101 0.04 11.98 7.19
CA MET A 101 0.79 11.26 6.16
C MET A 101 2.04 10.62 6.75
N VAL A 102 2.18 9.31 6.52
CA VAL A 102 3.37 8.53 6.91
C VAL A 102 4.38 8.51 5.77
N ASP A 103 3.92 8.24 4.56
CA ASP A 103 4.76 8.24 3.37
C ASP A 103 3.89 8.40 2.12
N TYR A 104 4.53 8.76 1.02
CA TYR A 104 3.89 8.75 -0.29
C TYR A 104 4.87 8.23 -1.33
N TYR A 105 4.34 7.71 -2.44
CA TYR A 105 5.13 7.20 -3.55
C TYR A 105 4.48 7.65 -4.85
N ARG A 106 5.22 8.45 -5.61
CA ARG A 106 4.73 9.01 -6.87
C ARG A 106 5.55 8.47 -8.04
N TYR A 107 4.87 8.13 -9.12
CA TYR A 107 5.53 7.65 -10.33
C TYR A 107 4.82 8.19 -11.58
N GLY A 108 5.54 8.24 -12.71
CA GLY A 108 4.95 8.48 -14.03
C GLY A 108 4.67 9.93 -14.40
N TYR A 109 4.85 10.89 -13.52
CA TYR A 109 4.68 12.32 -13.82
C TYR A 109 6.05 12.95 -14.09
N ASP A 110 6.38 13.11 -15.32
CA ASP A 110 7.67 13.71 -15.70
C ASP A 110 7.60 15.23 -15.79
#